data_b1e64aac3414972a5c4ecb64044b75ad
#
_entry.id   b1e64aac3414972a5c4ecb64044b75ad
#
_cell.length_a   1.000
_cell.length_b   1.000
_cell.length_c   1.000
_cell.angle_alpha   90.00
_cell.angle_beta   90.00
_cell.angle_gamma   90.00
#
_symmetry.space_group_name_H-M   'P 1'
#
loop_
_entity.id
_entity.type
_entity.pdbx_description
1 polymer ?
#
loop_
_entity_poly.entity_id
_entity_poly.type
_entity_poly.pdbx_seq_one_letter_code
_entity_poly.pdbx_strand_id
1 'polypeptide(L)'
;MDVVNSNESGGLSALEAADLYRMQVREMRQYAMFMIDPQGTLTSWNAGVEHLIGYSEEEWIGQHASMIFTPEDKSVEMCEAEMRRARETGCATDIRWHRHKNGSEFFANGFMNALHDDRGVLIGYAKVMSDETGRKQLQDSLTESNAALEQFAYVASHDLQEPLRTMALYSQLLAGKYEGQLDADTDQALRFITTAAARMGSLVNDLLAYARLTTEVERPSSVALDEDLEAALTHLDQAIRESGATVTHDPMPTLAVDRGQIVRLFQNLIGNAIKYRKPHQPPAVHISAEQKGAEWVISVRDNGIGFDPKYVATVFEPFKRLHTADDYPGSGVGLAICRRIVQAQGGRIWAESAPGEGTTFSFTLPVESVAPRQHTPPIRLS
;
A
#
# COMPACT_ATOMS: atom_id res chain seq x y z
N MET A 1 25.61 -25.90 65.76
CA MET A 1 25.22 -26.23 64.39
C MET A 1 24.90 -24.91 63.70
N ASP A 2 25.93 -24.30 63.16
CA ASP A 2 25.90 -22.99 62.51
C ASP A 2 25.42 -23.20 61.09
N VAL A 3 24.30 -22.58 60.73
CA VAL A 3 23.84 -22.49 59.37
C VAL A 3 24.45 -21.22 58.76
N VAL A 4 25.51 -21.42 57.99
CA VAL A 4 26.14 -20.40 57.16
C VAL A 4 25.20 -19.98 56.09
N ASN A 5 24.70 -18.77 56.20
CA ASN A 5 23.85 -18.11 55.21
C ASN A 5 24.77 -17.41 54.19
N SER A 6 25.22 -18.14 53.15
CA SER A 6 25.96 -17.62 52.03
C SER A 6 24.95 -17.14 50.95
N ASN A 7 24.55 -15.90 51.03
CA ASN A 7 23.84 -15.20 49.96
C ASN A 7 24.79 -14.10 49.43
N GLU A 8 25.88 -14.50 48.75
CA GLU A 8 26.61 -13.63 47.89
C GLU A 8 25.92 -13.54 46.50
N SER A 9 24.94 -12.68 46.41
CA SER A 9 24.49 -12.16 45.12
C SER A 9 25.59 -11.20 44.65
N GLY A 10 26.48 -11.68 43.80
CA GLY A 10 27.53 -10.89 43.16
C GLY A 10 26.96 -9.88 42.19
N GLY A 11 26.41 -8.79 42.71
CA GLY A 11 26.05 -7.60 41.94
C GLY A 11 27.34 -6.87 41.56
N LEU A 12 27.48 -6.55 40.26
CA LEU A 12 28.57 -5.68 39.77
C LEU A 12 28.56 -4.37 40.57
N SER A 13 29.72 -3.88 40.94
CA SER A 13 29.85 -2.54 41.53
C SER A 13 29.43 -1.49 40.53
N ALA A 14 28.99 -0.32 40.98
CA ALA A 14 28.54 0.77 40.10
C ALA A 14 29.66 1.17 39.07
N LEU A 15 30.92 1.05 39.47
CA LEU A 15 32.08 1.28 38.59
C LEU A 15 32.20 0.20 37.49
N GLU A 16 32.10 -1.07 37.85
CA GLU A 16 32.14 -2.19 36.88
C GLU A 16 30.98 -2.15 35.91
N ALA A 17 29.76 -1.80 36.40
CA ALA A 17 28.61 -1.59 35.54
C ALA A 17 28.81 -0.45 34.54
N ALA A 18 29.37 0.70 34.98
CA ALA A 18 29.66 1.83 34.11
C ALA A 18 30.69 1.49 33.03
N ASP A 19 31.74 0.71 33.39
CA ASP A 19 32.74 0.29 32.42
C ASP A 19 32.22 -0.73 31.42
N LEU A 20 31.32 -1.62 31.83
CA LEU A 20 30.62 -2.54 30.92
C LEU A 20 29.73 -1.79 29.92
N TYR A 21 28.98 -0.79 30.38
CA TYR A 21 28.18 0.05 29.48
C TYR A 21 29.00 0.84 28.48
N ARG A 22 30.16 1.38 28.93
CA ARG A 22 31.10 2.08 28.02
C ARG A 22 31.64 1.11 26.98
N MET A 23 32.07 -0.09 27.38
CA MET A 23 32.56 -1.11 26.46
C MET A 23 31.46 -1.54 25.47
N GLN A 24 30.25 -1.79 25.94
CA GLN A 24 29.09 -2.16 25.08
C GLN A 24 28.83 -1.10 24.01
N VAL A 25 28.77 0.18 24.38
CA VAL A 25 28.55 1.28 23.43
C VAL A 25 29.75 1.40 22.49
N ARG A 26 30.98 1.31 22.98
CA ARG A 26 32.19 1.47 22.20
C ARG A 26 32.32 0.41 21.10
N GLU A 27 32.01 -0.85 21.40
CA GLU A 27 32.16 -1.98 20.47
C GLU A 27 30.97 -2.19 19.52
N MET A 28 29.88 -1.45 19.69
CA MET A 28 28.71 -1.56 18.85
C MET A 28 28.97 -1.02 17.43
N ARG A 29 28.92 -1.90 16.41
CA ARG A 29 29.29 -1.58 15.02
C ARG A 29 28.08 -1.27 14.13
N GLN A 30 26.89 -1.76 14.49
CA GLN A 30 25.68 -1.59 13.68
C GLN A 30 25.08 -0.19 13.77
N TYR A 31 25.48 0.59 14.77
CA TYR A 31 25.01 1.95 15.02
C TYR A 31 26.20 2.87 15.26
N ALA A 32 26.25 3.97 14.52
CA ALA A 32 27.12 5.10 14.89
C ALA A 32 26.47 5.83 16.05
N MET A 33 27.16 5.83 17.21
CA MET A 33 26.72 6.47 18.45
C MET A 33 27.76 7.47 18.89
N PHE A 34 27.37 8.74 19.03
CA PHE A 34 28.31 9.78 19.41
C PHE A 34 27.59 10.95 20.10
N MET A 35 28.38 11.72 20.82
CA MET A 35 27.93 12.94 21.50
C MET A 35 28.46 14.17 20.79
N ILE A 36 27.68 15.23 20.87
CA ILE A 36 27.96 16.55 20.31
C ILE A 36 27.81 17.56 21.44
N ASP A 37 28.75 18.49 21.58
CA ASP A 37 28.62 19.59 22.55
C ASP A 37 27.55 20.62 22.10
N PRO A 38 27.17 21.59 22.96
CA PRO A 38 26.18 22.63 22.60
C PRO A 38 26.62 23.52 21.42
N GLN A 39 27.91 23.52 21.04
CA GLN A 39 28.49 24.26 19.92
C GLN A 39 28.55 23.47 18.63
N GLY A 40 28.21 22.18 18.65
CA GLY A 40 28.23 21.32 17.47
C GLY A 40 29.49 20.49 17.30
N THR A 41 30.40 20.47 18.31
CA THR A 41 31.64 19.72 18.27
C THR A 41 31.43 18.26 18.70
N LEU A 42 32.00 17.32 17.98
CA LEU A 42 31.98 15.89 18.25
C LEU A 42 32.87 15.57 19.45
N THR A 43 32.30 14.98 20.52
CA THR A 43 32.99 14.73 21.80
C THR A 43 33.11 13.26 22.18
N SER A 44 32.42 12.38 21.46
CA SER A 44 32.59 10.93 21.65
C SER A 44 32.53 10.18 20.33
N TRP A 45 32.97 8.93 20.37
CA TRP A 45 33.04 8.03 19.22
C TRP A 45 32.78 6.60 19.68
N ASN A 46 32.27 5.77 18.76
CA ASN A 46 32.19 4.32 18.92
C ASN A 46 32.62 3.61 17.63
N ALA A 47 32.87 2.29 17.70
CA ALA A 47 33.24 1.49 16.54
C ALA A 47 32.25 1.55 15.36
N GLY A 48 31.01 1.91 15.62
CA GLY A 48 30.01 2.15 14.59
C GLY A 48 30.30 3.37 13.73
N VAL A 49 30.90 4.43 14.28
CA VAL A 49 31.32 5.61 13.50
C VAL A 49 32.34 5.22 12.45
N GLU A 50 33.39 4.41 12.84
CA GLU A 50 34.37 3.93 11.88
C GLU A 50 33.74 2.99 10.85
N HIS A 51 32.94 2.04 11.32
CA HIS A 51 32.37 1.03 10.46
C HIS A 51 31.34 1.61 9.44
N LEU A 52 30.46 2.51 9.88
CA LEU A 52 29.39 3.07 9.05
C LEU A 52 29.79 4.35 8.32
N ILE A 53 30.64 5.20 8.92
CA ILE A 53 30.95 6.53 8.37
C ILE A 53 32.38 6.59 7.85
N GLY A 54 33.29 5.81 8.44
CA GLY A 54 34.67 5.66 7.98
C GLY A 54 35.70 6.54 8.68
N TYR A 55 35.38 7.22 9.78
CA TYR A 55 36.31 8.06 10.55
C TYR A 55 36.83 7.32 11.78
N SER A 56 38.17 7.34 12.00
CA SER A 56 38.75 6.91 13.26
C SER A 56 38.42 7.88 14.40
N GLU A 57 38.64 7.43 15.65
CA GLU A 57 38.43 8.27 16.84
C GLU A 57 39.21 9.58 16.78
N GLU A 58 40.50 9.49 16.35
CA GLU A 58 41.40 10.66 16.24
C GLU A 58 40.95 11.67 15.19
N GLU A 59 40.35 11.20 14.09
CA GLU A 59 39.87 12.05 13.03
C GLU A 59 38.47 12.66 13.34
N TRP A 60 37.74 12.04 14.28
CA TRP A 60 36.38 12.38 14.60
C TRP A 60 36.27 13.40 15.72
N ILE A 61 36.97 13.16 16.83
CA ILE A 61 36.89 13.99 18.03
C ILE A 61 37.38 15.41 17.74
N GLY A 62 36.60 16.41 18.17
CA GLY A 62 36.92 17.82 17.98
C GLY A 62 36.50 18.40 16.63
N GLN A 63 35.99 17.58 15.70
CA GLN A 63 35.39 18.08 14.45
C GLN A 63 34.00 18.56 14.67
N HIS A 64 33.49 19.40 13.76
CA HIS A 64 32.08 19.85 13.77
C HIS A 64 31.16 18.78 13.16
N ALA A 65 29.99 18.53 13.78
CA ALA A 65 29.07 17.48 13.37
C ALA A 65 28.51 17.66 11.94
N SER A 66 28.54 18.86 11.38
CA SER A 66 28.19 19.11 9.99
C SER A 66 29.07 18.42 8.97
N MET A 67 30.23 17.84 9.38
CA MET A 67 31.16 17.18 8.45
C MET A 67 30.52 16.02 7.69
N ILE A 68 29.57 15.31 8.28
CA ILE A 68 28.88 14.17 7.68
C ILE A 68 27.66 14.56 6.82
N PHE A 69 27.25 15.81 6.81
CA PHE A 69 26.12 16.28 6.01
C PHE A 69 26.51 16.49 4.55
N THR A 70 25.56 16.33 3.63
CA THR A 70 25.76 16.61 2.22
C THR A 70 26.03 18.11 1.98
N PRO A 71 26.60 18.52 0.85
CA PRO A 71 26.78 19.95 0.54
C PRO A 71 25.46 20.73 0.55
N GLU A 72 24.37 20.13 0.09
CA GLU A 72 23.02 20.68 0.05
C GLU A 72 22.52 20.96 1.47
N ASP A 73 22.62 19.97 2.36
CA ASP A 73 22.20 20.11 3.76
C ASP A 73 23.07 21.12 4.54
N LYS A 74 24.36 21.21 4.21
CA LYS A 74 25.24 22.26 4.77
C LYS A 74 24.83 23.67 4.35
N SER A 75 24.40 23.83 3.11
CA SER A 75 23.99 25.14 2.58
C SER A 75 22.75 25.73 3.26
N VAL A 76 21.94 24.88 3.90
CA VAL A 76 20.73 25.26 4.63
C VAL A 76 20.87 25.09 6.16
N GLU A 77 22.11 24.94 6.66
CA GLU A 77 22.43 24.80 8.09
C GLU A 77 21.59 23.71 8.78
N MET A 78 21.48 22.54 8.12
CA MET A 78 20.59 21.46 8.57
C MET A 78 21.06 20.85 9.91
N CYS A 79 22.35 20.76 10.15
CA CYS A 79 22.93 20.29 11.40
C CYS A 79 22.48 21.19 12.58
N GLU A 80 22.57 22.49 12.41
CA GLU A 80 22.17 23.49 13.37
C GLU A 80 20.65 23.49 13.62
N ALA A 81 19.88 23.28 12.54
CA ALA A 81 18.43 23.14 12.63
C ALA A 81 18.01 21.89 13.40
N GLU A 82 18.73 20.77 13.22
CA GLU A 82 18.51 19.53 13.98
C GLU A 82 18.83 19.72 15.48
N MET A 83 19.97 20.33 15.82
CA MET A 83 20.34 20.64 17.18
C MET A 83 19.33 21.59 17.85
N ARG A 84 18.86 22.61 17.14
CA ARG A 84 17.81 23.54 17.61
C ARG A 84 16.53 22.80 17.93
N ARG A 85 16.05 21.93 17.00
CA ARG A 85 14.85 21.12 17.23
C ARG A 85 15.01 20.20 18.43
N ALA A 86 16.13 19.49 18.55
CA ALA A 86 16.39 18.63 19.70
C ALA A 86 16.39 19.41 21.03
N ARG A 87 16.94 20.63 21.05
CA ARG A 87 16.90 21.52 22.22
C ARG A 87 15.48 21.93 22.60
N GLU A 88 14.63 22.24 21.63
CA GLU A 88 13.26 22.73 21.85
C GLU A 88 12.28 21.61 22.23
N THR A 89 12.42 20.44 21.62
CA THR A 89 11.45 19.34 21.75
C THR A 89 11.98 18.11 22.50
N GLY A 90 13.25 18.14 22.91
CA GLY A 90 13.94 17.01 23.55
C GLY A 90 14.58 16.03 22.56
N CYS A 91 14.04 15.91 21.33
CA CYS A 91 14.52 14.98 20.32
C CYS A 91 14.33 15.53 18.90
N ALA A 92 15.23 15.18 17.97
CA ALA A 92 15.10 15.42 16.54
C ALA A 92 15.38 14.13 15.77
N THR A 93 14.55 13.85 14.74
CA THR A 93 14.79 12.74 13.81
C THR A 93 15.75 13.17 12.71
N ASP A 94 16.61 12.23 12.28
CA ASP A 94 17.59 12.43 11.22
C ASP A 94 17.49 11.27 10.21
N ILE A 95 16.57 11.42 9.24
CA ILE A 95 16.31 10.42 8.18
C ILE A 95 16.64 11.09 6.85
N ARG A 96 17.89 10.93 6.40
CA ARG A 96 18.41 11.61 5.20
C ARG A 96 19.69 10.97 4.67
N TRP A 97 20.19 11.51 3.55
CA TRP A 97 21.50 11.19 3.02
C TRP A 97 22.61 11.89 3.81
N HIS A 98 23.63 11.15 4.19
CA HIS A 98 24.87 11.63 4.80
C HIS A 98 26.06 11.22 3.95
N ARG A 99 27.25 11.79 4.25
CA ARG A 99 28.47 11.48 3.53
C ARG A 99 29.43 10.67 4.39
N HIS A 100 29.98 9.61 3.78
CA HIS A 100 31.12 8.89 4.29
C HIS A 100 32.42 9.73 4.16
N LYS A 101 33.45 9.34 4.89
CA LYS A 101 34.80 9.91 4.77
C LYS A 101 35.35 9.83 3.33
N ASN A 102 35.07 8.77 2.59
CA ASN A 102 35.52 8.58 1.21
C ASN A 102 34.74 9.43 0.19
N GLY A 103 33.75 10.20 0.62
CA GLY A 103 32.94 11.06 -0.22
C GLY A 103 31.67 10.41 -0.80
N SER A 104 31.48 9.10 -0.68
CA SER A 104 30.22 8.44 -1.04
C SER A 104 29.11 8.81 -0.06
N GLU A 105 27.86 8.57 -0.44
CA GLU A 105 26.69 8.88 0.38
C GLU A 105 26.03 7.61 0.89
N PHE A 106 25.40 7.72 2.07
CA PHE A 106 24.59 6.68 2.68
C PHE A 106 23.29 7.26 3.24
N PHE A 107 22.22 6.49 3.20
CA PHE A 107 20.94 6.89 3.75
C PHE A 107 20.87 6.50 5.22
N ALA A 108 20.95 7.49 6.09
CA ALA A 108 20.90 7.28 7.52
C ALA A 108 19.44 7.29 8.03
N ASN A 109 19.20 6.44 9.04
CA ASN A 109 18.05 6.52 9.91
C ASN A 109 18.53 6.72 11.33
N GLY A 110 18.30 7.89 11.88
CA GLY A 110 18.82 8.25 13.19
C GLY A 110 17.95 9.25 13.94
N PHE A 111 18.40 9.56 15.13
CA PHE A 111 17.81 10.60 15.99
C PHE A 111 18.89 11.23 16.88
N MET A 112 18.60 12.46 17.31
CA MET A 112 19.42 13.24 18.22
C MET A 112 18.57 13.62 19.43
N ASN A 113 19.05 13.31 20.64
CA ASN A 113 18.44 13.70 21.90
C ASN A 113 19.26 14.79 22.58
N ALA A 114 18.59 15.82 23.10
CA ALA A 114 19.22 16.82 23.95
C ALA A 114 19.49 16.23 25.34
N LEU A 115 20.71 16.41 25.84
CA LEU A 115 21.15 15.97 27.16
C LEU A 115 21.23 17.17 28.11
N HIS A 116 20.67 17.02 29.31
CA HIS A 116 20.68 18.06 30.34
C HIS A 116 21.30 17.52 31.62
N ASP A 117 21.95 18.39 32.38
CA ASP A 117 22.40 18.06 33.72
C ASP A 117 21.23 18.04 34.73
N ASP A 118 21.55 17.71 36.00
CA ASP A 118 20.55 17.65 37.07
C ASP A 118 19.92 19.02 37.38
N ARG A 119 20.47 20.12 36.86
CA ARG A 119 19.96 21.50 36.98
C ARG A 119 19.14 21.93 35.78
N GLY A 120 18.98 21.04 34.78
CA GLY A 120 18.27 21.35 33.54
C GLY A 120 19.09 22.16 32.53
N VAL A 121 20.40 22.27 32.71
CA VAL A 121 21.28 22.96 31.76
C VAL A 121 21.68 22.02 30.65
N LEU A 122 21.54 22.42 29.37
CA LEU A 122 21.96 21.64 28.22
C LEU A 122 23.48 21.40 28.28
N ILE A 123 23.89 20.13 28.32
CA ILE A 123 25.28 19.69 28.31
C ILE A 123 25.76 19.19 26.95
N GLY A 124 24.81 18.92 26.02
CA GLY A 124 25.11 18.45 24.67
C GLY A 124 23.98 17.63 24.07
N TYR A 125 24.31 16.84 23.06
CA TYR A 125 23.36 15.98 22.35
C TYR A 125 23.95 14.58 22.21
N ALA A 126 23.10 13.54 22.30
CA ALA A 126 23.42 12.18 21.92
C ALA A 126 22.79 11.86 20.58
N LYS A 127 23.61 11.46 19.60
CA LYS A 127 23.13 11.06 18.28
C LYS A 127 23.38 9.56 18.06
N VAL A 128 22.36 8.90 17.51
CA VAL A 128 22.40 7.49 17.11
C VAL A 128 21.90 7.40 15.68
N MET A 129 22.62 6.67 14.82
CA MET A 129 22.21 6.45 13.44
C MET A 129 22.66 5.08 12.93
N SER A 130 21.87 4.53 11.99
CA SER A 130 22.18 3.32 11.22
C SER A 130 22.21 3.63 9.73
N ASP A 131 22.94 2.82 8.97
CA ASP A 131 22.92 2.85 7.50
C ASP A 131 21.78 1.98 6.98
N GLU A 132 20.82 2.62 6.33
CA GLU A 132 19.65 2.00 5.71
C GLU A 132 19.68 2.07 4.17
N THR A 133 20.86 2.33 3.59
CA THR A 133 21.06 2.53 2.14
C THR A 133 20.54 1.35 1.34
N GLY A 134 20.89 0.12 1.74
CA GLY A 134 20.44 -1.09 1.05
C GLY A 134 18.92 -1.24 1.06
N ARG A 135 18.29 -0.96 2.21
CA ARG A 135 16.82 -1.00 2.33
C ARG A 135 16.16 0.08 1.47
N LYS A 136 16.69 1.30 1.47
CA LYS A 136 16.21 2.42 0.66
C LYS A 136 16.32 2.12 -0.83
N GLN A 137 17.45 1.62 -1.30
CA GLN A 137 17.68 1.26 -2.69
C GLN A 137 16.74 0.15 -3.17
N LEU A 138 16.50 -0.90 -2.36
CA LEU A 138 15.55 -1.95 -2.70
C LEU A 138 14.12 -1.40 -2.79
N GLN A 139 13.74 -0.52 -1.89
CA GLN A 139 12.43 0.11 -1.91
C GLN A 139 12.24 1.00 -3.14
N ASP A 140 13.26 1.79 -3.50
CA ASP A 140 13.21 2.67 -4.67
C ASP A 140 13.18 1.85 -5.97
N SER A 141 14.00 0.80 -6.09
CA SER A 141 14.01 -0.12 -7.23
C SER A 141 12.67 -0.84 -7.40
N LEU A 142 12.05 -1.28 -6.30
CA LEU A 142 10.73 -1.88 -6.35
C LEU A 142 9.66 -0.88 -6.82
N THR A 143 9.74 0.35 -6.34
CA THR A 143 8.82 1.43 -6.74
C THR A 143 8.97 1.76 -8.22
N GLU A 144 10.22 1.89 -8.71
CA GLU A 144 10.52 2.14 -10.11
C GLU A 144 10.06 1.00 -11.03
N SER A 145 10.33 -0.25 -10.62
CA SER A 145 9.88 -1.44 -11.36
C SER A 145 8.36 -1.53 -11.46
N ASN A 146 7.65 -1.23 -10.36
CA ASN A 146 6.19 -1.18 -10.37
C ASN A 146 5.66 -0.07 -11.30
N ALA A 147 6.24 1.13 -11.23
CA ALA A 147 5.84 2.24 -12.11
C ALA A 147 6.08 1.92 -13.60
N ALA A 148 7.22 1.30 -13.93
CA ALA A 148 7.52 0.86 -15.29
C ALA A 148 6.54 -0.21 -15.78
N LEU A 149 6.18 -1.18 -14.93
CA LEU A 149 5.18 -2.21 -15.26
C LEU A 149 3.79 -1.61 -15.50
N GLU A 150 3.39 -0.62 -14.68
CA GLU A 150 2.13 0.09 -14.84
C GLU A 150 2.07 0.87 -16.15
N GLN A 151 3.16 1.61 -16.47
CA GLN A 151 3.28 2.34 -17.74
C GLN A 151 3.24 1.39 -18.94
N PHE A 152 3.94 0.26 -18.87
CA PHE A 152 3.90 -0.76 -19.94
C PHE A 152 2.48 -1.30 -20.13
N ALA A 153 1.79 -1.67 -19.04
CA ALA A 153 0.42 -2.17 -19.11
C ALA A 153 -0.54 -1.12 -19.72
N TYR A 154 -0.33 0.16 -19.39
CA TYR A 154 -1.12 1.26 -19.96
C TYR A 154 -0.92 1.39 -21.48
N VAL A 155 0.33 1.51 -21.93
CA VAL A 155 0.65 1.67 -23.37
C VAL A 155 0.18 0.47 -24.16
N ALA A 156 0.54 -0.74 -23.73
CA ALA A 156 0.15 -1.98 -24.41
C ALA A 156 -1.38 -2.12 -24.51
N SER A 157 -2.10 -1.74 -23.47
CA SER A 157 -3.57 -1.84 -23.46
C SER A 157 -4.21 -0.81 -24.38
N HIS A 158 -3.70 0.44 -24.44
CA HIS A 158 -4.16 1.45 -25.36
C HIS A 158 -4.00 0.97 -26.82
N ASP A 159 -2.83 0.44 -27.15
CA ASP A 159 -2.54 -0.02 -28.51
C ASP A 159 -3.33 -1.27 -28.92
N LEU A 160 -3.81 -2.05 -27.93
CA LEU A 160 -4.72 -3.17 -28.16
C LEU A 160 -6.20 -2.76 -28.30
N GLN A 161 -6.62 -1.68 -27.65
CA GLN A 161 -8.01 -1.21 -27.71
C GLN A 161 -8.46 -0.80 -29.12
N GLU A 162 -7.60 -0.08 -29.84
CA GLU A 162 -7.93 0.48 -31.16
C GLU A 162 -8.25 -0.63 -32.20
N PRO A 163 -7.38 -1.65 -32.42
CA PRO A 163 -7.68 -2.75 -33.34
C PRO A 163 -8.87 -3.58 -32.91
N LEU A 164 -9.05 -3.80 -31.59
CA LEU A 164 -10.20 -4.53 -31.05
C LEU A 164 -11.51 -3.80 -31.30
N ARG A 165 -11.53 -2.49 -31.11
CA ARG A 165 -12.71 -1.66 -31.41
C ARG A 165 -13.05 -1.70 -32.89
N THR A 166 -12.03 -1.66 -33.76
CA THR A 166 -12.21 -1.77 -35.19
C THR A 166 -12.79 -3.14 -35.58
N MET A 167 -12.24 -4.22 -35.06
CA MET A 167 -12.75 -5.59 -35.32
C MET A 167 -14.22 -5.73 -34.83
N ALA A 168 -14.53 -5.28 -33.63
CA ALA A 168 -15.90 -5.32 -33.10
C ALA A 168 -16.86 -4.54 -33.98
N LEU A 169 -16.50 -3.30 -34.40
CA LEU A 169 -17.34 -2.45 -35.22
C LEU A 169 -17.64 -3.09 -36.59
N TYR A 170 -16.62 -3.58 -37.31
CA TYR A 170 -16.82 -4.18 -38.62
C TYR A 170 -17.55 -5.51 -38.55
N SER A 171 -17.31 -6.32 -37.50
CA SER A 171 -18.06 -7.55 -37.29
C SER A 171 -19.55 -7.27 -37.02
N GLN A 172 -19.87 -6.26 -36.22
CA GLN A 172 -21.25 -5.85 -35.97
C GLN A 172 -21.93 -5.27 -37.21
N LEU A 173 -21.22 -4.46 -38.01
CA LEU A 173 -21.74 -3.93 -39.28
C LEU A 173 -22.05 -5.05 -40.28
N LEU A 174 -21.16 -6.08 -40.38
CA LEU A 174 -21.40 -7.23 -41.24
C LEU A 174 -22.60 -8.06 -40.75
N ALA A 175 -22.67 -8.33 -39.45
CA ALA A 175 -23.78 -9.07 -38.85
C ALA A 175 -25.13 -8.36 -39.13
N GLY A 176 -25.20 -7.04 -38.87
CA GLY A 176 -26.42 -6.29 -39.12
C GLY A 176 -26.81 -6.14 -40.61
N LYS A 177 -25.79 -5.98 -41.49
CA LYS A 177 -26.05 -5.82 -42.93
C LYS A 177 -26.57 -7.09 -43.60
N TYR A 178 -26.10 -8.25 -43.14
CA TYR A 178 -26.42 -9.55 -43.76
C TYR A 178 -27.29 -10.43 -42.85
N GLU A 179 -27.97 -9.86 -41.87
CA GLU A 179 -28.91 -10.55 -40.97
C GLU A 179 -29.95 -11.34 -41.76
N GLY A 180 -30.03 -12.65 -41.52
CA GLY A 180 -30.93 -13.57 -42.23
C GLY A 180 -30.61 -13.87 -43.69
N GLN A 181 -29.44 -13.38 -44.21
CA GLN A 181 -28.99 -13.63 -45.59
C GLN A 181 -27.81 -14.55 -45.66
N LEU A 182 -27.17 -14.89 -44.54
CA LEU A 182 -26.02 -15.76 -44.45
C LEU A 182 -26.44 -17.17 -44.14
N ASP A 183 -25.61 -18.14 -44.53
CA ASP A 183 -25.77 -19.53 -44.04
C ASP A 183 -25.49 -19.61 -42.54
N ALA A 184 -25.98 -20.68 -41.91
CA ALA A 184 -25.89 -20.83 -40.45
C ALA A 184 -24.44 -20.84 -39.93
N ASP A 185 -23.50 -21.37 -40.69
CA ASP A 185 -22.09 -21.44 -40.30
C ASP A 185 -21.41 -20.06 -40.34
N THR A 186 -21.70 -19.27 -41.38
CA THR A 186 -21.17 -17.90 -41.51
C THR A 186 -21.77 -16.99 -40.44
N ASP A 187 -23.05 -17.11 -40.15
CA ASP A 187 -23.73 -16.33 -39.10
C ASP A 187 -23.20 -16.69 -37.70
N GLN A 188 -22.92 -17.98 -37.46
CA GLN A 188 -22.24 -18.43 -36.23
C GLN A 188 -20.81 -17.90 -36.12
N ALA A 189 -20.03 -17.92 -37.21
CA ALA A 189 -18.66 -17.39 -37.22
C ALA A 189 -18.63 -15.86 -36.91
N LEU A 190 -19.53 -15.07 -37.48
CA LEU A 190 -19.66 -13.64 -37.18
C LEU A 190 -20.00 -13.40 -35.72
N ARG A 191 -20.93 -14.17 -35.14
CA ARG A 191 -21.24 -14.09 -33.71
C ARG A 191 -20.04 -14.40 -32.85
N PHE A 192 -19.25 -15.43 -33.18
CA PHE A 192 -18.02 -15.76 -32.47
C PHE A 192 -17.01 -14.63 -32.52
N ILE A 193 -16.77 -14.03 -33.69
CA ILE A 193 -15.82 -12.92 -33.85
C ILE A 193 -16.26 -11.71 -33.04
N THR A 194 -17.55 -11.32 -33.13
CA THR A 194 -18.11 -10.19 -32.41
C THR A 194 -17.99 -10.38 -30.89
N THR A 195 -18.35 -11.56 -30.40
CA THR A 195 -18.27 -11.91 -28.98
C THR A 195 -16.82 -11.92 -28.48
N ALA A 196 -15.89 -12.49 -29.28
CA ALA A 196 -14.47 -12.53 -28.94
C ALA A 196 -13.84 -11.13 -28.88
N ALA A 197 -14.17 -10.27 -29.87
CA ALA A 197 -13.69 -8.88 -29.89
C ALA A 197 -14.21 -8.07 -28.69
N ALA A 198 -15.49 -8.19 -28.38
CA ALA A 198 -16.08 -7.52 -27.20
C ALA A 198 -15.44 -8.02 -25.89
N ARG A 199 -15.19 -9.32 -25.77
CA ARG A 199 -14.54 -9.94 -24.61
C ARG A 199 -13.10 -9.45 -24.45
N MET A 200 -12.30 -9.41 -25.54
CA MET A 200 -10.94 -8.88 -25.50
C MET A 200 -10.92 -7.39 -25.11
N GLY A 201 -11.84 -6.60 -25.65
CA GLY A 201 -12.02 -5.19 -25.24
C GLY A 201 -12.27 -5.01 -23.74
N SER A 202 -13.13 -5.86 -23.15
CA SER A 202 -13.38 -5.87 -21.70
C SER A 202 -12.12 -6.25 -20.90
N LEU A 203 -11.37 -7.28 -21.33
CA LEU A 203 -10.13 -7.71 -20.68
C LEU A 203 -9.08 -6.59 -20.66
N VAL A 204 -8.92 -5.90 -21.80
CA VAL A 204 -7.99 -4.77 -21.91
C VAL A 204 -8.41 -3.60 -21.00
N ASN A 205 -9.71 -3.27 -20.95
CA ASN A 205 -10.23 -2.25 -20.05
C ASN A 205 -10.01 -2.61 -18.58
N ASP A 206 -10.22 -3.86 -18.21
CA ASP A 206 -10.01 -4.33 -16.84
C ASP A 206 -8.52 -4.33 -16.46
N LEU A 207 -7.62 -4.67 -17.39
CA LEU A 207 -6.18 -4.59 -17.19
C LEU A 207 -5.72 -3.15 -16.97
N LEU A 208 -6.20 -2.21 -17.82
CA LEU A 208 -5.94 -0.77 -17.66
C LEU A 208 -6.41 -0.27 -16.30
N ALA A 209 -7.61 -0.65 -15.93
CA ALA A 209 -8.18 -0.26 -14.67
C ALA A 209 -7.42 -0.82 -13.46
N TYR A 210 -6.91 -2.05 -13.56
CA TYR A 210 -6.05 -2.65 -12.56
C TYR A 210 -4.70 -1.91 -12.46
N ALA A 211 -4.11 -1.49 -13.58
CA ALA A 211 -2.86 -0.74 -13.61
C ALA A 211 -3.02 0.69 -13.02
N ARG A 212 -4.10 1.41 -13.32
CA ARG A 212 -4.31 2.80 -12.88
C ARG A 212 -4.56 2.98 -11.39
N LEU A 213 -5.03 1.96 -10.68
CA LEU A 213 -5.35 2.05 -9.24
C LEU A 213 -4.17 2.44 -8.34
N THR A 214 -2.93 2.43 -8.86
CA THR A 214 -1.71 2.79 -8.12
C THR A 214 -1.31 4.26 -8.34
N THR A 215 -1.71 4.87 -9.45
CA THR A 215 -1.20 6.17 -9.90
C THR A 215 -2.16 7.34 -9.66
N GLU A 216 -3.46 7.09 -9.66
CA GLU A 216 -4.49 8.12 -9.51
C GLU A 216 -5.22 7.94 -8.17
N VAL A 217 -4.58 8.32 -7.07
CA VAL A 217 -5.27 8.46 -5.79
C VAL A 217 -5.81 9.90 -5.73
N GLU A 218 -7.09 10.08 -6.02
CA GLU A 218 -7.76 11.33 -5.66
C GLU A 218 -7.65 11.53 -4.15
N ARG A 219 -7.52 12.80 -3.73
CA ARG A 219 -7.41 13.09 -2.29
C ARG A 219 -8.66 12.56 -1.60
N PRO A 220 -8.50 11.78 -0.50
CA PRO A 220 -9.63 11.29 0.25
C PRO A 220 -10.54 12.46 0.63
N SER A 221 -11.80 12.37 0.26
CA SER A 221 -12.82 13.33 0.65
C SER A 221 -13.83 12.64 1.57
N SER A 222 -14.46 13.41 2.45
CA SER A 222 -15.54 12.89 3.29
C SER A 222 -16.74 12.57 2.40
N VAL A 223 -17.04 11.30 2.21
CA VAL A 223 -18.09 10.80 1.30
C VAL A 223 -19.10 9.97 2.08
N ALA A 224 -20.37 10.22 1.87
CA ALA A 224 -21.45 9.36 2.33
C ALA A 224 -21.51 8.12 1.42
N LEU A 225 -21.18 6.94 1.95
CA LEU A 225 -21.15 5.71 1.15
C LEU A 225 -22.54 5.30 0.62
N ASP A 226 -23.64 5.83 1.18
CA ASP A 226 -24.98 5.67 0.61
C ASP A 226 -25.05 6.25 -0.81
N GLU A 227 -24.47 7.45 -1.04
CA GLU A 227 -24.43 8.07 -2.38
C GLU A 227 -23.63 7.25 -3.38
N ASP A 228 -22.52 6.66 -2.95
CA ASP A 228 -21.66 5.84 -3.80
C ASP A 228 -22.32 4.50 -4.13
N LEU A 229 -23.03 3.93 -3.18
CA LEU A 229 -23.83 2.73 -3.40
C LEU A 229 -24.95 3.00 -4.39
N GLU A 230 -25.70 4.10 -4.25
CA GLU A 230 -26.76 4.51 -5.20
C GLU A 230 -26.18 4.76 -6.61
N ALA A 231 -25.02 5.38 -6.72
CA ALA A 231 -24.33 5.55 -7.99
C ALA A 231 -23.98 4.19 -8.63
N ALA A 232 -23.49 3.23 -7.84
CA ALA A 232 -23.19 1.88 -8.30
C ALA A 232 -24.45 1.14 -8.76
N LEU A 233 -25.55 1.25 -8.01
CA LEU A 233 -26.84 0.66 -8.37
C LEU A 233 -27.41 1.27 -9.66
N THR A 234 -27.27 2.58 -9.86
CA THR A 234 -27.67 3.26 -11.10
C THR A 234 -26.92 2.68 -12.31
N HIS A 235 -25.63 2.42 -12.19
CA HIS A 235 -24.86 1.80 -13.27
C HIS A 235 -25.23 0.33 -13.52
N LEU A 236 -25.79 -0.36 -12.53
CA LEU A 236 -26.23 -1.74 -12.62
C LEU A 236 -27.74 -1.89 -12.91
N ASP A 237 -28.50 -0.80 -13.09
CA ASP A 237 -29.96 -0.79 -13.24
C ASP A 237 -30.46 -1.76 -14.30
N GLN A 238 -29.83 -1.78 -15.48
CA GLN A 238 -30.21 -2.71 -16.54
C GLN A 238 -30.02 -4.17 -16.11
N ALA A 239 -28.88 -4.53 -15.51
CA ALA A 239 -28.60 -5.89 -15.06
C ALA A 239 -29.55 -6.32 -13.93
N ILE A 240 -29.90 -5.40 -13.02
CA ILE A 240 -30.87 -5.62 -11.95
C ILE A 240 -32.25 -5.94 -12.54
N ARG A 241 -32.75 -5.13 -13.48
CA ARG A 241 -34.04 -5.35 -14.12
C ARG A 241 -34.11 -6.64 -14.94
N GLU A 242 -33.08 -6.91 -15.77
CA GLU A 242 -33.04 -8.11 -16.61
C GLU A 242 -32.97 -9.41 -15.80
N SER A 243 -32.30 -9.38 -14.64
CA SER A 243 -32.16 -10.54 -13.76
C SER A 243 -33.31 -10.71 -12.77
N GLY A 244 -34.14 -9.66 -12.57
CA GLY A 244 -35.12 -9.61 -11.50
C GLY A 244 -34.50 -9.55 -10.10
N ALA A 245 -33.28 -9.03 -9.99
CA ALA A 245 -32.55 -8.97 -8.73
C ALA A 245 -33.23 -8.01 -7.73
N THR A 246 -33.21 -8.41 -6.45
CA THR A 246 -33.57 -7.55 -5.32
C THR A 246 -32.28 -7.17 -4.59
N VAL A 247 -32.00 -5.87 -4.51
CA VAL A 247 -30.86 -5.33 -3.77
C VAL A 247 -31.36 -4.51 -2.59
N THR A 248 -30.88 -4.82 -1.39
CA THR A 248 -31.22 -4.11 -0.14
C THR A 248 -29.94 -3.73 0.59
N HIS A 249 -29.99 -2.66 1.37
CA HIS A 249 -28.83 -2.26 2.17
C HIS A 249 -29.24 -1.66 3.52
N ASP A 250 -28.37 -1.76 4.50
CA ASP A 250 -28.41 -1.02 5.75
C ASP A 250 -27.88 0.42 5.52
N PRO A 251 -28.11 1.36 6.44
CA PRO A 251 -27.49 2.69 6.39
C PRO A 251 -25.96 2.58 6.34
N MET A 252 -25.34 3.33 5.42
CA MET A 252 -23.91 3.30 5.21
C MET A 252 -23.20 4.48 5.92
N PRO A 253 -21.94 4.30 6.38
CA PRO A 253 -21.20 5.36 7.04
C PRO A 253 -20.72 6.45 6.06
N THR A 254 -20.36 7.61 6.63
CA THR A 254 -19.59 8.64 5.94
C THR A 254 -18.11 8.45 6.27
N LEU A 255 -17.26 8.27 5.25
CA LEU A 255 -15.83 7.98 5.41
C LEU A 255 -14.98 8.84 4.48
N ALA A 256 -13.72 9.04 4.84
CA ALA A 256 -12.75 9.73 3.99
C ALA A 256 -12.11 8.74 3.01
N VAL A 257 -12.65 8.64 1.80
CA VAL A 257 -12.27 7.67 0.77
C VAL A 257 -12.23 8.30 -0.62
N ASP A 258 -11.68 7.58 -1.59
CA ASP A 258 -11.78 7.91 -3.01
C ASP A 258 -13.14 7.42 -3.55
N ARG A 259 -14.01 8.37 -3.89
CA ARG A 259 -15.37 8.13 -4.38
C ARG A 259 -15.40 7.20 -5.58
N GLY A 260 -14.58 7.47 -6.59
CA GLY A 260 -14.56 6.69 -7.83
C GLY A 260 -14.19 5.23 -7.61
N GLN A 261 -13.24 4.98 -6.71
CA GLN A 261 -12.81 3.64 -6.34
C GLN A 261 -13.90 2.89 -5.57
N ILE A 262 -14.62 3.55 -4.65
CA ILE A 262 -15.70 2.92 -3.87
C ILE A 262 -16.91 2.57 -4.75
N VAL A 263 -17.34 3.46 -5.64
CA VAL A 263 -18.39 3.15 -6.62
C VAL A 263 -18.03 1.92 -7.42
N ARG A 264 -16.78 1.83 -7.90
CA ARG A 264 -16.29 0.68 -8.66
C ARG A 264 -16.22 -0.60 -7.83
N LEU A 265 -15.86 -0.50 -6.54
CA LEU A 265 -15.85 -1.64 -5.60
C LEU A 265 -17.27 -2.23 -5.49
N PHE A 266 -18.28 -1.39 -5.22
CA PHE A 266 -19.67 -1.83 -5.15
C PHE A 266 -20.16 -2.42 -6.48
N GLN A 267 -19.87 -1.78 -7.62
CA GLN A 267 -20.24 -2.30 -8.94
C GLN A 267 -19.70 -3.71 -9.18
N ASN A 268 -18.42 -3.97 -8.83
CA ASN A 268 -17.82 -5.29 -9.01
C ASN A 268 -18.46 -6.34 -8.10
N LEU A 269 -18.66 -6.03 -6.81
CA LEU A 269 -19.22 -6.98 -5.86
C LEU A 269 -20.70 -7.29 -6.13
N ILE A 270 -21.51 -6.26 -6.34
CA ILE A 270 -22.94 -6.42 -6.65
C ILE A 270 -23.13 -7.05 -8.04
N GLY A 271 -22.34 -6.64 -9.03
CA GLY A 271 -22.35 -7.23 -10.37
C GLY A 271 -22.02 -8.73 -10.33
N ASN A 272 -21.05 -9.15 -9.50
CA ASN A 272 -20.76 -10.57 -9.28
C ASN A 272 -21.95 -11.30 -8.63
N ALA A 273 -22.60 -10.74 -7.63
CA ALA A 273 -23.75 -11.30 -6.96
C ALA A 273 -24.93 -11.55 -7.95
N ILE A 274 -25.18 -10.60 -8.85
CA ILE A 274 -26.22 -10.72 -9.89
C ILE A 274 -25.84 -11.78 -10.93
N LYS A 275 -24.56 -11.80 -11.33
CA LYS A 275 -24.03 -12.68 -12.37
C LYS A 275 -24.02 -14.16 -11.96
N TYR A 276 -23.51 -14.48 -10.77
CA TYR A 276 -23.36 -15.86 -10.28
C TYR A 276 -24.60 -16.38 -9.56
N ARG A 277 -25.80 -16.01 -10.09
CA ARG A 277 -27.08 -16.47 -9.56
C ARG A 277 -27.35 -17.93 -9.85
N LYS A 278 -28.22 -18.53 -9.03
CA LYS A 278 -28.77 -19.86 -9.30
C LYS A 278 -29.74 -19.83 -10.48
N PRO A 279 -29.79 -20.89 -11.30
CA PRO A 279 -30.83 -21.04 -12.31
C PRO A 279 -32.23 -20.96 -11.67
N HIS A 280 -33.15 -20.25 -12.30
CA HIS A 280 -34.56 -20.13 -11.89
C HIS A 280 -34.82 -19.47 -10.52
N GLN A 281 -33.80 -18.87 -9.90
CA GLN A 281 -33.95 -18.11 -8.66
C GLN A 281 -33.50 -16.65 -8.87
N PRO A 282 -34.34 -15.66 -8.62
CA PRO A 282 -33.92 -14.28 -8.66
C PRO A 282 -32.77 -13.99 -7.69
N PRO A 283 -31.78 -13.20 -8.10
CA PRO A 283 -30.72 -12.80 -7.19
C PRO A 283 -31.27 -11.96 -6.04
N ALA A 284 -30.85 -12.26 -4.82
CA ALA A 284 -31.07 -11.43 -3.64
C ALA A 284 -29.70 -11.01 -3.09
N VAL A 285 -29.48 -9.71 -3.04
CA VAL A 285 -28.23 -9.11 -2.57
C VAL A 285 -28.53 -8.20 -1.40
N HIS A 286 -27.80 -8.37 -0.30
CA HIS A 286 -27.89 -7.52 0.87
C HIS A 286 -26.56 -6.94 1.24
N ILE A 287 -26.49 -5.61 1.42
CA ILE A 287 -25.28 -4.89 1.81
C ILE A 287 -25.45 -4.43 3.26
N SER A 288 -24.56 -4.85 4.14
CA SER A 288 -24.58 -4.45 5.55
C SER A 288 -23.29 -3.70 5.92
N ALA A 289 -23.38 -2.83 6.92
CA ALA A 289 -22.26 -2.10 7.47
C ALA A 289 -22.27 -2.17 9.00
N GLU A 290 -21.14 -2.57 9.60
CA GLU A 290 -20.97 -2.70 11.04
C GLU A 290 -19.64 -2.07 11.47
N GLN A 291 -19.66 -1.19 12.46
CA GLN A 291 -18.43 -0.63 13.00
C GLN A 291 -17.81 -1.59 14.02
N LYS A 292 -16.54 -1.97 13.78
CA LYS A 292 -15.73 -2.81 14.67
C LYS A 292 -14.46 -2.08 15.09
N GLY A 293 -14.53 -1.39 16.22
CA GLY A 293 -13.42 -0.60 16.72
C GLY A 293 -13.11 0.58 15.82
N ALA A 294 -11.89 0.65 15.28
CA ALA A 294 -11.42 1.70 14.40
C ALA A 294 -11.69 1.44 12.90
N GLU A 295 -12.43 0.39 12.57
CA GLU A 295 -12.75 0.02 11.19
C GLU A 295 -14.25 -0.18 11.01
N TRP A 296 -14.76 0.12 9.81
CA TRP A 296 -16.06 -0.33 9.33
C TRP A 296 -15.89 -1.62 8.54
N VAL A 297 -16.70 -2.63 8.86
CA VAL A 297 -16.84 -3.86 8.08
C VAL A 297 -18.07 -3.73 7.20
N ILE A 298 -17.89 -3.74 5.90
CA ILE A 298 -18.97 -3.71 4.92
C ILE A 298 -19.02 -5.07 4.25
N SER A 299 -20.22 -5.67 4.19
CA SER A 299 -20.42 -7.02 3.66
C SER A 299 -21.49 -7.00 2.57
N VAL A 300 -21.19 -7.64 1.44
CA VAL A 300 -22.11 -7.86 0.31
C VAL A 300 -22.44 -9.34 0.27
N ARG A 301 -23.65 -9.71 0.63
CA ARG A 301 -24.14 -11.09 0.68
C ARG A 301 -25.09 -11.37 -0.46
N ASP A 302 -24.91 -12.51 -1.14
CA ASP A 302 -25.79 -13.01 -2.19
C ASP A 302 -26.36 -14.41 -1.87
N ASN A 303 -27.42 -14.78 -2.57
CA ASN A 303 -28.03 -16.11 -2.55
C ASN A 303 -27.61 -16.99 -3.74
N GLY A 304 -26.50 -16.68 -4.39
CA GLY A 304 -26.04 -17.30 -5.64
C GLY A 304 -25.55 -18.74 -5.50
N ILE A 305 -24.81 -19.19 -6.52
CA ILE A 305 -24.31 -20.58 -6.58
C ILE A 305 -23.23 -20.88 -5.54
N GLY A 306 -22.58 -19.86 -4.98
CA GLY A 306 -21.44 -20.03 -4.09
C GLY A 306 -20.26 -20.74 -4.76
N PHE A 307 -19.20 -20.97 -3.98
CA PHE A 307 -18.03 -21.73 -4.42
C PHE A 307 -17.36 -22.46 -3.25
N ASP A 308 -16.53 -23.45 -3.58
CA ASP A 308 -15.81 -24.26 -2.59
C ASP A 308 -14.84 -23.39 -1.79
N PRO A 309 -14.86 -23.46 -0.44
CA PRO A 309 -13.99 -22.65 0.45
C PRO A 309 -12.49 -22.74 0.15
N LYS A 310 -12.02 -23.81 -0.46
CA LYS A 310 -10.60 -23.96 -0.88
C LYS A 310 -10.15 -22.87 -1.85
N TYR A 311 -11.06 -22.21 -2.56
CA TYR A 311 -10.76 -21.17 -3.53
C TYR A 311 -10.77 -19.75 -2.93
N VAL A 312 -11.16 -19.57 -1.67
CA VAL A 312 -11.23 -18.25 -1.01
C VAL A 312 -9.91 -17.48 -1.11
N ALA A 313 -8.78 -18.16 -0.99
CA ALA A 313 -7.46 -17.52 -1.10
C ALA A 313 -7.14 -17.06 -2.53
N THR A 314 -7.68 -17.72 -3.54
CA THR A 314 -7.31 -17.53 -4.96
C THR A 314 -8.32 -16.71 -5.76
N VAL A 315 -9.56 -16.52 -5.28
CA VAL A 315 -10.59 -15.75 -6.01
C VAL A 315 -10.22 -14.28 -6.24
N PHE A 316 -9.30 -13.75 -5.43
CA PHE A 316 -8.79 -12.38 -5.55
C PHE A 316 -7.52 -12.27 -6.40
N GLU A 317 -7.00 -13.38 -6.95
CA GLU A 317 -5.87 -13.35 -7.88
C GLU A 317 -6.32 -12.88 -9.26
N PRO A 318 -5.53 -12.02 -9.94
CA PRO A 318 -5.86 -11.57 -11.29
C PRO A 318 -6.00 -12.77 -12.27
N PHE A 319 -6.99 -12.69 -13.18
CA PHE A 319 -7.28 -13.67 -14.22
C PHE A 319 -7.72 -15.05 -13.72
N LYS A 320 -7.93 -15.23 -12.41
CA LYS A 320 -8.50 -16.46 -11.85
C LYS A 320 -10.01 -16.51 -12.04
N ARG A 321 -10.48 -17.66 -12.49
CA ARG A 321 -11.90 -17.96 -12.71
C ARG A 321 -12.19 -19.35 -12.17
N LEU A 322 -13.33 -19.52 -11.50
CA LEU A 322 -13.78 -20.80 -10.95
C LEU A 322 -14.75 -21.52 -11.89
N HIS A 323 -15.36 -20.77 -12.83
CA HIS A 323 -16.31 -21.29 -13.82
C HIS A 323 -15.83 -20.98 -15.23
N THR A 324 -16.30 -21.77 -16.22
CA THR A 324 -15.95 -21.60 -17.62
C THR A 324 -16.49 -20.28 -18.18
N ALA A 325 -15.96 -19.85 -19.33
CA ALA A 325 -16.41 -18.60 -19.96
C ALA A 325 -17.81 -18.71 -20.53
N ASP A 326 -18.22 -19.93 -20.87
CA ASP A 326 -19.53 -20.20 -21.46
C ASP A 326 -20.64 -20.21 -20.41
N ASP A 327 -20.32 -20.56 -19.16
CA ASP A 327 -21.29 -20.53 -18.06
C ASP A 327 -21.51 -19.12 -17.53
N TYR A 328 -20.43 -18.36 -17.34
CA TYR A 328 -20.49 -16.99 -16.77
C TYR A 328 -19.47 -16.07 -17.45
N PRO A 329 -19.89 -15.08 -18.25
CA PRO A 329 -18.99 -14.17 -18.94
C PRO A 329 -18.20 -13.30 -17.96
N GLY A 330 -16.91 -12.98 -18.27
CA GLY A 330 -16.11 -12.04 -17.46
C GLY A 330 -14.60 -12.25 -17.61
N SER A 331 -13.83 -11.26 -17.20
CA SER A 331 -12.37 -11.18 -17.32
C SER A 331 -11.58 -11.92 -16.22
N GLY A 332 -12.17 -12.12 -15.04
CA GLY A 332 -11.48 -12.65 -13.87
C GLY A 332 -10.59 -11.61 -13.16
N VAL A 333 -10.74 -10.31 -13.46
CA VAL A 333 -9.93 -9.23 -12.87
C VAL A 333 -10.73 -8.45 -11.81
N GLY A 334 -12.07 -8.49 -11.85
CA GLY A 334 -12.93 -7.66 -11.00
C GLY A 334 -12.66 -7.80 -9.50
N LEU A 335 -12.49 -9.02 -8.96
CA LEU A 335 -12.18 -9.24 -7.55
C LEU A 335 -10.74 -8.83 -7.19
N ALA A 336 -9.79 -8.95 -8.11
CA ALA A 336 -8.43 -8.45 -7.91
C ALA A 336 -8.42 -6.91 -7.84
N ILE A 337 -9.25 -6.23 -8.63
CA ILE A 337 -9.51 -4.79 -8.54
C ILE A 337 -10.10 -4.44 -7.16
N CYS A 338 -11.11 -5.19 -6.69
CA CYS A 338 -11.69 -4.97 -5.35
C CYS A 338 -10.64 -5.06 -4.26
N ARG A 339 -9.78 -6.08 -4.29
CA ARG A 339 -8.69 -6.24 -3.31
C ARG A 339 -7.72 -5.07 -3.35
N ARG A 340 -7.35 -4.59 -4.53
CA ARG A 340 -6.42 -3.47 -4.69
C ARG A 340 -7.03 -2.15 -4.21
N ILE A 341 -8.30 -1.89 -4.52
CA ILE A 341 -9.04 -0.71 -4.01
C ILE A 341 -9.04 -0.71 -2.48
N VAL A 342 -9.47 -1.81 -1.87
CA VAL A 342 -9.56 -1.91 -0.41
C VAL A 342 -8.18 -1.75 0.26
N GLN A 343 -7.13 -2.35 -0.31
CA GLN A 343 -5.77 -2.19 0.19
C GLN A 343 -5.24 -0.75 0.05
N ALA A 344 -5.57 -0.06 -1.02
CA ALA A 344 -5.21 1.35 -1.21
C ALA A 344 -5.88 2.27 -0.18
N GLN A 345 -7.08 1.90 0.30
CA GLN A 345 -7.79 2.59 1.38
C GLN A 345 -7.35 2.12 2.79
N GLY A 346 -6.31 1.27 2.91
CA GLY A 346 -5.79 0.78 4.19
C GLY A 346 -6.61 -0.37 4.82
N GLY A 347 -7.55 -0.96 4.08
CA GLY A 347 -8.41 -2.03 4.53
C GLY A 347 -7.96 -3.43 4.08
N ARG A 348 -8.78 -4.42 4.37
CA ARG A 348 -8.65 -5.82 3.93
C ARG A 348 -9.98 -6.33 3.39
N ILE A 349 -9.93 -7.29 2.44
CA ILE A 349 -11.10 -7.94 1.83
C ILE A 349 -10.98 -9.46 1.97
N TRP A 350 -12.10 -10.13 2.21
CA TRP A 350 -12.18 -11.59 2.27
C TRP A 350 -13.55 -12.07 1.75
N ALA A 351 -13.70 -13.38 1.63
CA ALA A 351 -14.94 -14.00 1.21
C ALA A 351 -15.29 -15.20 2.10
N GLU A 352 -16.57 -15.43 2.30
CA GLU A 352 -17.14 -16.61 2.92
C GLU A 352 -18.15 -17.19 1.94
N SER A 353 -18.00 -18.46 1.55
CA SER A 353 -18.84 -19.07 0.54
C SER A 353 -18.94 -20.57 0.74
N ALA A 354 -20.07 -21.14 0.38
CA ALA A 354 -20.28 -22.57 0.27
C ALA A 354 -21.10 -22.87 -0.99
N PRO A 355 -20.82 -23.99 -1.69
CA PRO A 355 -21.58 -24.39 -2.89
C PRO A 355 -23.07 -24.48 -2.60
N GLY A 356 -23.88 -23.75 -3.36
CA GLY A 356 -25.34 -23.72 -3.21
C GLY A 356 -25.89 -22.80 -2.12
N GLU A 357 -25.05 -22.16 -1.30
CA GLU A 357 -25.50 -21.27 -0.21
C GLU A 357 -25.31 -19.78 -0.49
N GLY A 358 -24.63 -19.45 -1.59
CA GLY A 358 -24.26 -18.09 -1.96
C GLY A 358 -22.90 -17.68 -1.43
N THR A 359 -22.61 -16.37 -1.50
CA THR A 359 -21.31 -15.81 -1.09
C THR A 359 -21.53 -14.54 -0.27
N THR A 360 -20.66 -14.32 0.69
CA THR A 360 -20.51 -13.04 1.39
C THR A 360 -19.10 -12.53 1.14
N PHE A 361 -18.97 -11.42 0.43
CA PHE A 361 -17.73 -10.66 0.33
C PHE A 361 -17.73 -9.57 1.38
N SER A 362 -16.72 -9.53 2.23
CA SER A 362 -16.59 -8.55 3.29
C SER A 362 -15.28 -7.78 3.13
N PHE A 363 -15.31 -6.47 3.41
CA PHE A 363 -14.12 -5.63 3.40
C PHE A 363 -14.16 -4.61 4.52
N THR A 364 -12.96 -4.13 4.92
CA THR A 364 -12.84 -3.09 5.95
C THR A 364 -12.42 -1.76 5.33
N LEU A 365 -12.91 -0.68 5.94
CA LEU A 365 -12.43 0.68 5.71
C LEU A 365 -12.14 1.34 7.08
N PRO A 366 -11.01 2.06 7.26
CA PRO A 366 -10.72 2.74 8.50
C PRO A 366 -11.69 3.90 8.75
N VAL A 367 -12.03 4.15 10.02
CA VAL A 367 -12.90 5.27 10.45
C VAL A 367 -12.20 6.61 10.16
N GLU A 368 -10.89 6.69 10.42
CA GLU A 368 -10.06 7.84 10.07
C GLU A 368 -9.25 7.52 8.83
N SER A 369 -9.21 8.47 7.88
CA SER A 369 -8.35 8.35 6.70
C SER A 369 -6.90 8.17 7.16
N VAL A 370 -6.32 7.02 6.88
CA VAL A 370 -4.86 6.87 6.89
C VAL A 370 -4.36 7.73 5.75
N ALA A 371 -3.80 8.91 6.08
CA ALA A 371 -3.18 9.76 5.08
C ALA A 371 -2.26 8.88 4.20
N PRO A 372 -2.38 8.92 2.87
CA PRO A 372 -1.51 8.15 2.00
C PRO A 372 -0.08 8.47 2.41
N ARG A 373 0.74 7.45 2.63
CA ARG A 373 2.17 7.64 2.94
C ARG A 373 2.71 8.52 1.83
N GLN A 374 3.03 9.77 2.18
CA GLN A 374 3.54 10.74 1.24
C GLN A 374 4.82 10.17 0.64
N HIS A 375 4.75 9.71 -0.61
CA HIS A 375 5.91 9.68 -1.46
C HIS A 375 6.27 11.16 -1.68
N THR A 376 7.22 11.64 -0.93
CA THR A 376 7.84 12.93 -1.22
C THR A 376 8.50 12.77 -2.59
N PRO A 377 7.98 13.43 -3.63
CA PRO A 377 8.65 13.34 -4.93
C PRO A 377 10.05 13.95 -4.78
N PRO A 378 11.06 13.44 -5.49
CA PRO A 378 12.36 14.09 -5.52
C PRO A 378 12.18 15.50 -6.05
N ILE A 379 12.63 16.48 -5.28
CA ILE A 379 12.68 17.88 -5.71
C ILE A 379 13.58 17.91 -6.94
N ARG A 380 13.00 18.03 -8.13
CA ARG A 380 13.74 18.38 -9.33
C ARG A 380 14.04 19.87 -9.24
N LEU A 381 15.24 20.21 -8.85
CA LEU A 381 15.78 21.53 -9.12
C LEU A 381 16.10 21.60 -10.60
N SER A 382 15.38 22.48 -11.29
CA SER A 382 15.67 22.92 -12.66
C SER A 382 16.93 23.80 -12.71
#